data_b2318aa886f0c7155ce3488ec93703ec
#
_entry.id   b2318aa886f0c7155ce3488ec93703ec
#
_cell.length_a   1.000
_cell.length_b   1.000
_cell.length_c   1.000
_cell.angle_alpha   90.00
_cell.angle_beta   90.00
_cell.angle_gamma   90.00
#
_symmetry.space_group_name_H-M   'P 1'
#
loop_
_entity.id
_entity.type
_entity.pdbx_description
1 polymer ?
#
loop_
_entity_poly.entity_id
_entity_poly.type
_entity_poly.pdbx_seq_one_letter_code
_entity_poly.pdbx_strand_id
1 'polypeptide(L)' 'MKATHNKASKPDKAKWNFPCLGVGEGGTIVLFKSEGKGTRLIGISEKYRTGVYATDWDMDSFKPLPSTESVTLQND' A
#
# COMPACT_ATOMS: atom_id res chain seq x y z
N MET A 1 13.84 3.89 7.08
CA MET A 1 13.24 2.68 6.48
C MET A 1 12.90 2.94 5.02
N LYS A 2 13.17 1.99 4.20
CA LYS A 2 12.81 2.04 2.78
C LYS A 2 11.70 1.05 2.48
N ALA A 3 10.80 1.43 1.59
CA ALA A 3 9.78 0.54 1.08
C ALA A 3 9.84 0.54 -0.44
N THR A 4 9.92 -0.64 -1.04
CA THR A 4 10.04 -0.79 -2.48
C THR A 4 8.84 -1.56 -3.00
N HIS A 5 8.16 -0.99 -4.00
CA HIS A 5 7.05 -1.63 -4.67
C HIS A 5 7.60 -2.49 -5.83
N ASN A 6 7.44 -3.79 -5.72
CA ASN A 6 7.89 -4.73 -6.75
C ASN A 6 6.73 -4.99 -7.69
N LYS A 7 6.73 -4.30 -8.83
CA LYS A 7 5.63 -4.35 -9.79
C LYS A 7 5.75 -5.56 -10.71
N ALA A 8 4.59 -6.13 -11.07
CA ALA A 8 4.51 -7.19 -12.05
C ALA A 8 3.99 -6.63 -13.36
N SER A 9 4.35 -7.31 -14.47
CA SER A 9 3.92 -6.89 -15.81
C SER A 9 2.45 -7.18 -16.07
N LYS A 10 1.86 -8.13 -15.35
CA LYS A 10 0.43 -8.49 -15.48
C LYS A 10 -0.20 -8.46 -14.10
N PRO A 11 -0.96 -7.41 -13.76
CA PRO A 11 -1.65 -7.36 -12.48
C PRO A 11 -2.80 -8.35 -12.44
N ASP A 12 -2.95 -9.03 -11.30
CA ASP A 12 -4.10 -9.85 -10.99
C ASP A 12 -5.29 -8.97 -10.61
N LYS A 13 -6.49 -9.53 -10.72
CA LYS A 13 -7.66 -8.96 -10.10
C LYS A 13 -7.67 -9.40 -8.64
N ALA A 14 -7.24 -8.53 -7.76
CA ALA A 14 -7.24 -8.80 -6.32
C ALA A 14 -8.52 -8.29 -5.68
N LYS A 15 -8.93 -8.94 -4.60
CA LYS A 15 -10.04 -8.50 -3.77
C LYS A 15 -9.50 -8.04 -2.42
N TRP A 16 -10.24 -7.15 -1.76
CA TRP A 16 -9.90 -6.80 -0.39
C TRP A 16 -10.03 -8.02 0.51
N ASN A 17 -8.92 -8.39 1.14
CA ASN A 17 -8.86 -9.53 2.06
C ASN A 17 -7.88 -9.17 3.17
N PHE A 18 -8.39 -8.47 4.18
CA PHE A 18 -7.56 -7.89 5.23
C PHE A 18 -6.94 -8.94 6.16
N PRO A 19 -5.72 -8.74 6.65
CA PRO A 19 -4.83 -7.62 6.31
C PRO A 19 -4.26 -7.78 4.90
N CYS A 20 -4.12 -6.67 4.19
CA CYS A 20 -3.62 -6.71 2.81
C CYS A 20 -3.01 -5.37 2.43
N LEU A 21 -2.31 -5.37 1.29
CA LEU A 21 -1.72 -4.16 0.74
C LEU A 21 -2.70 -3.51 -0.24
N GLY A 22 -2.77 -2.18 -0.20
CA GLY A 22 -3.52 -1.40 -1.17
C GLY A 22 -2.64 -0.39 -1.86
N VAL A 23 -2.91 -0.13 -3.14
CA VAL A 23 -2.19 0.86 -3.93
C VAL A 23 -3.16 1.96 -4.34
N GLY A 24 -2.76 3.20 -4.07
CA GLY A 24 -3.51 4.39 -4.45
C GLY A 24 -2.91 5.10 -5.64
N GLU A 25 -3.53 6.20 -6.05
CA GLU A 25 -3.02 7.04 -7.11
C GLU A 25 -1.64 7.56 -6.75
N GLY A 26 -0.79 7.74 -7.77
CA GLY A 26 0.56 8.21 -7.57
C GLY A 26 1.52 7.18 -6.98
N GLY A 27 1.06 5.95 -6.70
CA GLY A 27 1.91 4.89 -6.18
C GLY A 27 1.96 4.79 -4.67
N THR A 28 1.06 5.46 -3.95
CA THR A 28 0.96 5.31 -2.49
C THR A 28 0.59 3.88 -2.14
N ILE A 29 1.32 3.26 -1.23
CA ILE A 29 1.05 1.89 -0.77
C ILE A 29 0.75 1.94 0.74
N VAL A 30 -0.33 1.31 1.12
CA VAL A 30 -0.77 1.22 2.52
C VAL A 30 -1.00 -0.24 2.88
N LEU A 31 -0.49 -0.64 4.05
CA LEU A 31 -0.83 -1.92 4.64
C LEU A 31 -2.12 -1.74 5.42
N PHE A 32 -3.22 -2.23 4.88
CA PHE A 32 -4.51 -2.15 5.53
C PHE A 32 -4.70 -3.30 6.52
N LYS A 33 -4.92 -2.94 7.77
CA LYS A 33 -5.27 -3.88 8.83
C LYS A 33 -6.73 -4.31 8.70
N SER A 34 -7.59 -3.36 8.35
CA SER A 34 -9.02 -3.55 8.11
C SER A 34 -9.49 -2.41 7.22
N GLU A 35 -10.76 -2.40 6.86
CA GLU A 35 -11.32 -1.37 5.99
C GLU A 35 -11.07 0.03 6.56
N GLY A 36 -10.40 0.87 5.79
CA GLY A 36 -10.09 2.24 6.16
C GLY A 36 -8.99 2.43 7.19
N LYS A 37 -8.43 1.35 7.72
CA LYS A 37 -7.41 1.41 8.78
C LYS A 37 -6.13 0.78 8.30
N GLY A 38 -5.05 1.53 8.31
CA GLY A 38 -3.78 1.01 7.82
C GLY A 38 -2.61 1.93 8.02
N THR A 39 -1.43 1.41 7.67
CA THR A 39 -0.15 2.08 7.81
C THR A 39 0.45 2.35 6.45
N ARG A 40 0.83 3.59 6.19
CA ARG A 40 1.48 3.95 4.93
C ARG A 40 2.88 3.35 4.87
N LEU A 41 3.16 2.64 3.79
CA LEU A 41 4.48 2.09 3.52
C LEU A 41 5.24 2.92 2.50
N ILE A 42 4.56 3.38 1.45
CA ILE A 42 5.13 4.22 0.40
C ILE A 42 4.24 5.43 0.21
N GLY A 43 4.81 6.62 0.28
CA GLY A 43 4.11 7.87 -0.04
C GLY A 43 4.46 8.36 -1.44
N ILE A 44 3.71 9.34 -1.93
CA ILE A 44 3.91 9.92 -3.25
C ILE A 44 5.10 10.88 -3.30
N SER A 45 5.63 11.27 -2.15
CA SER A 45 6.79 12.16 -2.06
C SER A 45 7.46 11.99 -0.69
N GLU A 46 8.64 12.56 -0.51
CA GLU A 46 9.36 12.53 0.78
C GLU A 46 8.56 13.15 1.93
N LYS A 47 7.58 13.97 1.61
CA LYS A 47 6.68 14.59 2.58
C LYS A 47 5.81 13.54 3.29
N TYR A 48 5.53 12.42 2.62
CA TYR A 48 4.67 11.36 3.14
C TYR A 48 5.53 10.19 3.60
N ARG A 49 5.72 10.10 4.89
CA ARG A 49 6.66 9.14 5.50
C ARG A 49 6.08 7.73 5.63
N THR A 50 6.96 6.75 5.55
CA THR A 50 6.65 5.36 5.88
C THR A 50 6.31 5.25 7.37
N GLY A 51 5.30 4.46 7.68
CA GLY A 51 4.94 4.14 9.06
C GLY A 51 3.80 4.96 9.63
N VAL A 52 3.23 5.88 8.88
CA VAL A 52 2.10 6.68 9.36
C VAL A 52 0.83 5.83 9.35
N TYR A 53 0.24 5.63 10.53
CA TYR A 53 -1.01 4.92 10.70
C TYR A 53 -2.19 5.89 10.70
N ALA A 54 -3.26 5.52 10.03
CA ALA A 54 -4.51 6.28 10.03
C ALA A 54 -5.70 5.33 10.02
N THR A 55 -6.86 5.85 10.41
CA THR A 55 -8.09 5.09 10.50
C THR A 55 -9.18 5.63 9.59
N ASP A 56 -8.82 6.56 8.71
CA ASP A 56 -9.75 7.26 7.84
C ASP A 56 -9.30 7.24 6.37
N TRP A 57 -8.60 6.18 5.96
CA TRP A 57 -8.22 5.99 4.57
C TRP A 57 -9.47 5.85 3.70
N ASP A 58 -9.47 6.56 2.57
CA ASP A 58 -10.55 6.46 1.59
C ASP A 58 -10.32 5.23 0.71
N MET A 59 -11.07 4.17 0.98
CA MET A 59 -10.92 2.90 0.26
C MET A 59 -11.21 3.04 -1.24
N ASP A 60 -12.05 4.00 -1.61
CA ASP A 60 -12.35 4.23 -3.03
C ASP A 60 -11.15 4.78 -3.81
N SER A 61 -10.19 5.36 -3.11
CA SER A 61 -8.94 5.87 -3.70
C SER A 61 -7.87 4.80 -3.83
N PHE A 62 -8.14 3.59 -3.35
CA PHE A 62 -7.18 2.49 -3.35
C PHE A 62 -7.74 1.27 -4.05
N LYS A 63 -6.82 0.45 -4.54
CA LYS A 63 -7.14 -0.87 -5.08
C LYS A 63 -6.29 -1.91 -4.36
N PRO A 64 -6.79 -3.13 -4.19
CA PRO A 64 -5.96 -4.19 -3.64
C PRO A 64 -4.70 -4.39 -4.50
N LEU A 65 -3.55 -4.53 -3.84
CA LEU A 65 -2.32 -4.83 -4.56
C LEU A 65 -2.43 -6.22 -5.17
N PRO A 66 -2.14 -6.39 -6.47
CA PRO A 66 -2.19 -7.71 -7.10
C PRO A 66 -1.26 -8.70 -6.39
N SER A 67 -1.66 -9.97 -6.33
CA SER A 67 -0.86 -11.02 -5.69
C SER A 67 0.48 -11.26 -6.38
N THR A 68 0.61 -10.80 -7.62
CA THR A 68 1.85 -10.86 -8.38
C THR A 68 2.81 -9.73 -8.03
N GLU A 69 2.38 -8.77 -7.22
CA GLU A 69 3.20 -7.65 -6.79
C GLU A 69 3.48 -7.73 -5.29
N SER A 70 4.53 -7.08 -4.86
CA SER A 70 4.93 -7.10 -3.45
C SER A 70 5.56 -5.78 -3.04
N VAL A 71 5.73 -5.60 -1.73
CA VAL A 71 6.45 -4.47 -1.17
C VAL A 71 7.55 -5.02 -0.28
N THR A 72 8.76 -4.53 -0.48
CA THR A 72 9.93 -4.87 0.33
C THR A 72 10.22 -3.73 1.29
N LEU A 73 10.35 -4.05 2.57
CA LEU A 73 10.74 -3.08 3.60
C LEU A 73 12.18 -3.34 4.00
N GLN A 74 12.93 -2.26 4.16
CA GLN A 74 14.35 -2.35 4.50
C GLN A 74 14.73 -1.17 5.39
N ASN A 75 15.56 -1.43 6.39
CA ASN A 75 16.13 -0.35 7.21
C ASN A 75 17.16 0.41 6.41
N ASP A 76 17.24 1.68 6.68
CA ASP A 76 18.25 2.56 6.08
C ASP A 76 19.64 2.25 6.59
#